data_3a0b1267cbb03051e7a9a47bf7262f02
#
_entry.id   3a0b1267cbb03051e7a9a47bf7262f02
#
_cell.length_a   1.000
_cell.length_b   1.000
_cell.length_c   1.000
_cell.angle_alpha   90.00
_cell.angle_beta   90.00
_cell.angle_gamma   90.00
#
_symmetry.space_group_name_H-M   'P 1'
#
loop_
_entity.id
_entity.type
_entity.pdbx_description
1 polymer ?
#
loop_
_entity_poly.entity_id
_entity_poly.type
_entity_poly.pdbx_seq_one_letter_code
_entity_poly.pdbx_strand_id
1 'polypeptide(L)'
;MKVDVLVAEIGSTTTVVNAFKDLDSENPVFWAQGQAPTSVLEGDVRIGLQGAIDDLCRKMNIDSLEYDEMLATSSAAGGLKMTVHGLVYDMTAKAAREAALGAGGIIHDITVGRLRRSDLARIKEINPNLILIAGGVDYGERDTAIYNAEMIRNMGLHTPVVYAGNIENQDEMKLIFDEESGQELYLVDNVYPKIDTLNVEPCRKVIQEAFEDNITKAPGMEHVRDMVNGPIIPTPGAVMECTKLLYDCIGDCMVIDVGGATTDVHAVTEDSDAVARILTAPEPKAKRTVEGDLGVYV
;
A
#
# COMPACT_ATOMS: atom_id res chain seq x y z
N MET A 1 23.51 0.57 24.69
CA MET A 1 23.34 -0.80 24.16
C MET A 1 23.16 -0.71 22.66
N LYS A 2 23.80 -1.59 21.88
CA LYS A 2 23.73 -1.55 20.41
C LYS A 2 22.97 -2.76 19.85
N VAL A 3 22.14 -2.54 18.82
CA VAL A 3 21.41 -3.55 18.03
C VAL A 3 21.69 -3.34 16.55
N ASP A 4 21.45 -4.35 15.71
CA ASP A 4 21.74 -4.25 14.28
C ASP A 4 20.64 -3.43 13.59
N VAL A 5 19.38 -3.79 13.81
CA VAL A 5 18.24 -3.14 13.16
C VAL A 5 17.17 -2.78 14.19
N LEU A 6 16.63 -1.58 14.04
CA LEU A 6 15.42 -1.12 14.70
C LEU A 6 14.33 -0.96 13.63
N VAL A 7 13.21 -1.67 13.77
CA VAL A 7 12.06 -1.57 12.88
C VAL A 7 10.96 -0.78 13.57
N ALA A 8 10.56 0.33 12.98
CA ALA A 8 9.47 1.15 13.47
C ALA A 8 8.19 0.88 12.66
N GLU A 9 7.12 0.57 13.35
CA GLU A 9 5.76 0.57 12.81
C GLU A 9 5.04 1.81 13.33
N ILE A 10 4.73 2.74 12.43
CA ILE A 10 4.03 3.98 12.75
C ILE A 10 2.55 3.78 12.42
N GLY A 11 1.81 3.22 13.38
CA GLY A 11 0.39 2.94 13.23
C GLY A 11 -0.48 4.19 13.36
N SER A 12 -1.77 4.06 13.11
CA SER A 12 -2.74 5.16 13.25
C SER A 12 -2.93 5.60 14.71
N THR A 13 -2.77 4.69 15.67
CA THR A 13 -2.98 4.93 17.10
C THR A 13 -1.73 4.71 17.93
N THR A 14 -0.90 3.77 17.55
CA THR A 14 0.26 3.31 18.32
C THR A 14 1.48 3.21 17.41
N THR A 15 2.61 3.72 17.88
CA THR A 15 3.92 3.50 17.27
C THR A 15 4.63 2.40 18.05
N VAL A 16 5.13 1.40 17.33
CA VAL A 16 5.86 0.26 17.89
C VAL A 16 7.27 0.24 17.32
N VAL A 17 8.26 -0.06 18.16
CA VAL A 17 9.63 -0.32 17.72
C VAL A 17 10.06 -1.73 18.10
N ASN A 18 10.63 -2.44 17.16
CA ASN A 18 11.13 -3.80 17.31
C ASN A 18 12.64 -3.79 17.06
N ALA A 19 13.40 -4.30 18.01
CA ALA A 19 14.86 -4.34 17.96
C ALA A 19 15.37 -5.76 17.68
N PHE A 20 16.29 -5.87 16.72
CA PHE A 20 16.88 -7.13 16.27
C PHE A 20 18.39 -7.11 16.40
N LYS A 21 18.95 -8.26 16.74
CA LYS A 21 20.39 -8.49 16.89
C LYS A 21 20.83 -9.75 16.17
N ASP A 22 22.12 -9.79 15.90
CA ASP A 22 22.79 -10.96 15.35
C ASP A 22 22.16 -11.45 14.03
N LEU A 23 21.66 -10.48 13.20
CA LEU A 23 20.93 -10.77 11.96
C LEU A 23 21.80 -11.50 10.93
N ASP A 24 23.11 -11.24 10.91
CA ASP A 24 24.08 -11.92 10.04
C ASP A 24 24.58 -13.26 10.60
N SER A 25 24.07 -13.68 11.75
CA SER A 25 24.44 -14.94 12.40
C SER A 25 23.50 -16.09 12.03
N GLU A 26 23.90 -17.33 12.40
CA GLU A 26 23.01 -18.49 12.29
C GLU A 26 21.80 -18.43 13.23
N ASN A 27 21.81 -17.55 14.22
CA ASN A 27 20.77 -17.41 15.24
C ASN A 27 20.35 -15.94 15.40
N PRO A 28 19.60 -15.37 14.45
CA PRO A 28 19.07 -14.02 14.58
C PRO A 28 18.11 -13.91 15.77
N VAL A 29 18.15 -12.79 16.49
CA VAL A 29 17.40 -12.59 17.71
C VAL A 29 16.46 -11.40 17.59
N PHE A 30 15.15 -11.63 17.76
CA PHE A 30 14.23 -10.58 18.20
C PHE A 30 14.53 -10.25 19.66
N TRP A 31 15.11 -9.07 19.90
CA TRP A 31 15.67 -8.75 21.20
C TRP A 31 14.68 -8.08 22.14
N ALA A 32 13.96 -7.06 21.66
CA ALA A 32 13.04 -6.29 22.50
C ALA A 32 12.03 -5.51 21.66
N GLN A 33 10.95 -5.10 22.32
CA GLN A 33 9.90 -4.26 21.73
C GLN A 33 9.53 -3.12 22.69
N GLY A 34 9.34 -1.93 22.14
CA GLY A 34 8.77 -0.79 22.83
C GLY A 34 7.57 -0.23 22.08
N GLN A 35 6.71 0.52 22.77
CA GLN A 35 5.53 1.14 22.18
C GLN A 35 5.19 2.46 22.85
N ALA A 36 4.56 3.35 22.07
CA ALA A 36 4.00 4.62 22.54
C ALA A 36 2.80 5.03 21.70
N PRO A 37 1.94 5.95 22.17
CA PRO A 37 0.93 6.57 21.31
C PRO A 37 1.56 7.23 20.08
N THR A 38 0.92 7.10 18.92
CA THR A 38 1.34 7.79 17.70
C THR A 38 1.06 9.29 17.84
N SER A 39 2.03 10.12 17.45
CA SER A 39 2.00 11.59 17.62
C SER A 39 1.85 12.38 16.30
N VAL A 40 1.42 11.74 15.22
CA VAL A 40 1.20 12.41 13.92
C VAL A 40 0.19 13.56 14.06
N LEU A 41 -0.89 13.37 14.83
CA LEU A 41 -1.88 14.41 15.09
C LEU A 41 -1.36 15.56 15.95
N GLU A 42 -0.25 15.37 16.65
CA GLU A 42 0.46 16.40 17.42
C GLU A 42 1.43 17.21 16.52
N GLY A 43 1.52 16.85 15.24
CA GLY A 43 2.32 17.53 14.23
C GLY A 43 3.75 17.03 14.09
N ASP A 44 4.17 15.99 14.83
CA ASP A 44 5.52 15.41 14.71
C ASP A 44 5.56 13.94 15.13
N VAL A 45 5.76 13.06 14.17
CA VAL A 45 5.88 11.60 14.38
C VAL A 45 7.03 11.22 15.31
N ARG A 46 8.08 12.04 15.39
CA ARG A 46 9.28 11.75 16.20
C ARG A 46 8.98 11.65 17.69
N ILE A 47 7.96 12.34 18.18
CA ILE A 47 7.57 12.28 19.61
C ILE A 47 7.14 10.86 19.98
N GLY A 48 6.21 10.28 19.23
CA GLY A 48 5.75 8.91 19.43
C GLY A 48 6.86 7.87 19.21
N LEU A 49 7.69 8.08 18.19
CA LEU A 49 8.81 7.17 17.90
C LEU A 49 9.85 7.18 19.04
N GLN A 50 10.24 8.37 19.54
CA GLN A 50 11.14 8.47 20.68
C GLN A 50 10.52 7.85 21.93
N GLY A 51 9.22 8.09 22.16
CA GLY A 51 8.50 7.47 23.28
C GLY A 51 8.51 5.94 23.23
N ALA A 52 8.40 5.35 22.04
CA ALA A 52 8.51 3.90 21.84
C ALA A 52 9.93 3.36 22.11
N ILE A 53 10.97 4.10 21.70
CA ILE A 53 12.38 3.77 22.01
C ILE A 53 12.61 3.87 23.53
N ASP A 54 12.11 4.90 24.17
CA ASP A 54 12.26 5.10 25.64
C ASP A 54 11.52 3.98 26.41
N ASP A 55 10.37 3.52 25.93
CA ASP A 55 9.65 2.38 26.51
C ASP A 55 10.46 1.08 26.38
N LEU A 56 11.08 0.84 25.21
CA LEU A 56 11.98 -0.28 25.01
C LEU A 56 13.17 -0.22 25.98
N CYS A 57 13.84 0.93 26.07
CA CYS A 57 14.96 1.14 26.98
C CYS A 57 14.57 0.87 28.43
N ARG A 58 13.42 1.35 28.87
CA ARG A 58 12.89 1.15 30.23
C ARG A 58 12.60 -0.34 30.49
N LYS A 59 11.96 -1.06 29.57
CA LYS A 59 11.68 -2.50 29.69
C LYS A 59 12.95 -3.34 29.81
N MET A 60 14.00 -2.92 29.09
CA MET A 60 15.29 -3.62 29.07
C MET A 60 16.26 -3.13 30.15
N ASN A 61 15.87 -2.12 30.95
CA ASN A 61 16.69 -1.49 31.99
C ASN A 61 18.06 -1.02 31.46
N ILE A 62 18.03 -0.27 30.33
CA ILE A 62 19.19 0.36 29.69
C ILE A 62 18.98 1.86 29.56
N ASP A 63 20.08 2.64 29.61
CA ASP A 63 20.03 4.10 29.55
C ASP A 63 19.79 4.62 28.13
N SER A 64 20.28 3.92 27.10
CA SER A 64 20.16 4.30 25.71
C SER A 64 20.27 3.13 24.75
N LEU A 65 19.65 3.25 23.59
CA LEU A 65 19.72 2.30 22.48
C LEU A 65 20.44 2.95 21.30
N GLU A 66 21.44 2.25 20.75
CA GLU A 66 22.08 2.56 19.48
C GLU A 66 21.69 1.47 18.47
N TYR A 67 21.58 1.80 17.21
CA TYR A 67 21.25 0.87 16.13
C TYR A 67 22.05 1.22 14.87
N ASP A 68 22.36 0.22 14.05
CA ASP A 68 23.07 0.44 12.79
C ASP A 68 22.12 0.91 11.70
N GLU A 69 20.92 0.34 11.64
CA GLU A 69 19.88 0.71 10.67
C GLU A 69 18.53 0.88 11.34
N MET A 70 17.72 1.78 10.77
CA MET A 70 16.32 1.94 11.10
C MET A 70 15.47 1.77 9.86
N LEU A 71 14.51 0.86 9.91
CA LEU A 71 13.50 0.64 8.87
C LEU A 71 12.14 1.03 9.39
N ALA A 72 11.23 1.45 8.50
CA ALA A 72 9.88 1.83 8.94
C ALA A 72 8.78 1.36 8.00
N THR A 73 7.63 1.08 8.61
CA THR A 73 6.33 0.98 7.93
C THR A 73 5.37 2.01 8.50
N SER A 74 4.37 2.42 7.72
CA SER A 74 3.37 3.35 8.23
C SER A 74 1.96 3.04 7.74
N SER A 75 1.00 3.15 8.66
CA SER A 75 -0.44 3.29 8.39
C SER A 75 -1.00 4.60 8.99
N ALA A 76 -0.13 5.47 9.49
CA ALA A 76 -0.48 6.79 10.03
C ALA A 76 -1.03 7.71 8.92
N ALA A 77 -1.57 8.87 9.32
CA ALA A 77 -2.16 9.86 8.41
C ALA A 77 -3.32 9.31 7.54
N GLY A 78 -4.00 8.25 7.99
CA GLY A 78 -5.18 7.69 7.30
C GLY A 78 -4.84 6.70 6.19
N GLY A 79 -3.61 6.20 6.11
CA GLY A 79 -3.18 5.24 5.11
C GLY A 79 -3.17 5.79 3.67
N LEU A 80 -3.04 4.91 2.68
CA LEU A 80 -3.07 5.26 1.26
C LEU A 80 -4.51 5.19 0.72
N LYS A 81 -5.23 6.32 0.72
CA LYS A 81 -6.58 6.39 0.13
C LYS A 81 -6.51 6.33 -1.39
N MET A 82 -7.20 5.39 -1.99
CA MET A 82 -7.20 5.18 -3.44
C MET A 82 -8.60 5.17 -4.04
N THR A 83 -8.67 5.57 -5.31
CA THR A 83 -9.80 5.26 -6.20
C THR A 83 -9.30 4.44 -7.38
N VAL A 84 -10.12 3.50 -7.83
CA VAL A 84 -9.78 2.54 -8.89
C VAL A 84 -10.78 2.66 -10.02
N HIS A 85 -10.28 2.81 -11.25
CA HIS A 85 -11.10 3.03 -12.44
C HIS A 85 -10.75 2.00 -13.50
N GLY A 86 -11.66 1.04 -13.76
CA GLY A 86 -11.48 -0.06 -14.69
C GLY A 86 -12.48 -0.07 -15.85
N LEU A 87 -12.28 -0.97 -16.82
CA LEU A 87 -13.18 -1.13 -17.95
C LEU A 87 -14.35 -2.08 -17.64
N VAL A 88 -14.04 -3.25 -17.08
CA VAL A 88 -14.99 -4.32 -16.75
C VAL A 88 -14.75 -4.76 -15.30
N TYR A 89 -15.84 -4.94 -14.53
CA TYR A 89 -15.75 -5.19 -13.09
C TYR A 89 -14.96 -6.47 -12.76
N ASP A 90 -15.35 -7.61 -13.31
CA ASP A 90 -14.76 -8.92 -13.01
C ASP A 90 -13.40 -9.17 -13.68
N MET A 91 -12.86 -8.19 -14.38
CA MET A 91 -11.60 -8.26 -15.12
C MET A 91 -10.65 -7.16 -14.63
N THR A 92 -10.57 -6.07 -15.38
CA THR A 92 -9.60 -5.00 -15.17
C THR A 92 -9.80 -4.25 -13.86
N ALA A 93 -11.05 -3.99 -13.43
CA ALA A 93 -11.31 -3.33 -12.16
C ALA A 93 -10.98 -4.24 -10.97
N LYS A 94 -11.31 -5.54 -11.04
CA LYS A 94 -10.94 -6.53 -10.03
C LYS A 94 -9.41 -6.67 -9.94
N ALA A 95 -8.72 -6.81 -11.08
CA ALA A 95 -7.25 -6.91 -11.10
C ALA A 95 -6.57 -5.68 -10.48
N ALA A 96 -7.03 -4.48 -10.82
CA ALA A 96 -6.54 -3.23 -10.25
C ALA A 96 -6.84 -3.13 -8.75
N ARG A 97 -8.03 -3.57 -8.31
CA ARG A 97 -8.38 -3.66 -6.90
C ARG A 97 -7.42 -4.58 -6.14
N GLU A 98 -7.15 -5.76 -6.68
CA GLU A 98 -6.22 -6.72 -6.05
C GLU A 98 -4.78 -6.19 -5.98
N ALA A 99 -4.34 -5.45 -7.00
CA ALA A 99 -3.06 -4.75 -6.96
C ALA A 99 -3.03 -3.69 -5.84
N ALA A 100 -4.06 -2.84 -5.77
CA ALA A 100 -4.14 -1.77 -4.77
C ALA A 100 -4.22 -2.31 -3.33
N LEU A 101 -5.08 -3.31 -3.08
CA LEU A 101 -5.18 -3.94 -1.76
C LEU A 101 -3.88 -4.62 -1.34
N GLY A 102 -3.26 -5.39 -2.24
CA GLY A 102 -2.00 -6.09 -1.96
C GLY A 102 -0.81 -5.15 -1.72
N ALA A 103 -0.85 -3.95 -2.28
CA ALA A 103 0.14 -2.90 -2.00
C ALA A 103 -0.07 -2.19 -0.65
N GLY A 104 -1.18 -2.41 0.02
CA GLY A 104 -1.53 -1.75 1.28
C GLY A 104 -2.46 -0.55 1.12
N GLY A 105 -3.03 -0.33 -0.08
CA GLY A 105 -4.00 0.73 -0.32
C GLY A 105 -5.35 0.49 0.36
N ILE A 106 -6.06 1.60 0.66
CA ILE A 106 -7.44 1.61 1.13
C ILE A 106 -8.31 2.15 -0.01
N ILE A 107 -9.15 1.29 -0.57
CA ILE A 107 -9.97 1.65 -1.73
C ILE A 107 -11.28 2.26 -1.26
N HIS A 108 -11.50 3.52 -1.60
CA HIS A 108 -12.71 4.27 -1.25
C HIS A 108 -13.76 4.26 -2.35
N ASP A 109 -13.38 4.09 -3.62
CA ASP A 109 -14.32 3.96 -4.74
C ASP A 109 -13.75 3.11 -5.87
N ILE A 110 -14.61 2.33 -6.51
CA ILE A 110 -14.30 1.57 -7.72
C ILE A 110 -15.32 1.93 -8.78
N THR A 111 -14.87 2.41 -9.92
CA THR A 111 -15.75 2.69 -11.06
C THR A 111 -15.43 1.78 -12.24
N VAL A 112 -16.44 1.57 -13.08
CA VAL A 112 -16.37 0.69 -14.24
C VAL A 112 -16.92 1.39 -15.48
N GLY A 113 -16.18 1.28 -16.58
CA GLY A 113 -16.49 1.95 -17.83
C GLY A 113 -16.16 3.45 -17.78
N ARG A 114 -16.85 4.26 -18.57
CA ARG A 114 -16.61 5.69 -18.65
C ARG A 114 -17.09 6.43 -17.41
N LEU A 115 -16.24 7.26 -16.83
CA LEU A 115 -16.54 8.11 -15.69
C LEU A 115 -17.70 9.07 -16.00
N ARG A 116 -18.61 9.17 -15.04
CA ARG A 116 -19.75 10.07 -15.07
C ARG A 116 -19.50 11.28 -14.17
N ARG A 117 -20.31 12.32 -14.30
CA ARG A 117 -20.21 13.51 -13.44
C ARG A 117 -20.36 13.17 -11.94
N SER A 118 -21.18 12.17 -11.59
CA SER A 118 -21.33 11.68 -10.23
C SER A 118 -20.05 11.02 -9.70
N ASP A 119 -19.34 10.31 -10.56
CA ASP A 119 -18.09 9.63 -10.20
C ASP A 119 -17.01 10.65 -9.94
N LEU A 120 -16.88 11.67 -10.79
CA LEU A 120 -15.96 12.78 -10.60
C LEU A 120 -16.26 13.56 -9.31
N ALA A 121 -17.53 13.75 -8.97
CA ALA A 121 -17.92 14.39 -7.70
C ALA A 121 -17.48 13.56 -6.50
N ARG A 122 -17.63 12.21 -6.54
CA ARG A 122 -17.16 11.31 -5.49
C ARG A 122 -15.63 11.30 -5.37
N ILE A 123 -14.89 11.25 -6.49
CA ILE A 123 -13.43 11.33 -6.48
C ILE A 123 -12.98 12.62 -5.78
N LYS A 124 -13.63 13.74 -6.09
CA LYS A 124 -13.32 15.02 -5.46
C LYS A 124 -13.62 15.04 -3.96
N GLU A 125 -14.72 14.42 -3.53
CA GLU A 125 -15.12 14.31 -2.12
C GLU A 125 -14.15 13.39 -1.34
N ILE A 126 -13.78 12.26 -1.92
CA ILE A 126 -12.82 11.31 -1.34
C ILE A 126 -11.44 11.97 -1.19
N ASN A 127 -11.05 12.82 -2.13
CA ASN A 127 -9.72 13.43 -2.19
C ASN A 127 -8.63 12.36 -2.02
N PRO A 128 -8.49 11.42 -2.99
CA PRO A 128 -7.58 10.28 -2.85
C PRO A 128 -6.11 10.73 -2.85
N ASN A 129 -5.26 9.93 -2.22
CA ASN A 129 -3.80 10.10 -2.26
C ASN A 129 -3.22 9.54 -3.57
N LEU A 130 -3.91 8.58 -4.19
CA LEU A 130 -3.50 7.93 -5.44
C LEU A 130 -4.73 7.51 -6.26
N ILE A 131 -4.68 7.73 -7.56
CA ILE A 131 -5.71 7.30 -8.51
C ILE A 131 -5.13 6.19 -9.38
N LEU A 132 -5.80 5.03 -9.45
CA LEU A 132 -5.40 3.91 -10.30
C LEU A 132 -6.36 3.79 -11.49
N ILE A 133 -5.81 3.93 -12.70
CA ILE A 133 -6.54 3.74 -13.96
C ILE A 133 -6.07 2.43 -14.60
N ALA A 134 -7.00 1.52 -14.83
CA ALA A 134 -6.79 0.29 -15.56
C ALA A 134 -7.89 0.11 -16.60
N GLY A 135 -7.60 -0.53 -17.71
CA GLY A 135 -8.63 -0.76 -18.70
C GLY A 135 -8.12 -1.30 -20.03
N GLY A 136 -8.89 -2.19 -20.62
CA GLY A 136 -8.51 -2.93 -21.79
C GLY A 136 -7.43 -3.99 -21.52
N VAL A 137 -7.51 -5.12 -22.20
CA VAL A 137 -6.35 -6.01 -22.37
C VAL A 137 -5.37 -5.35 -23.34
N ASP A 138 -4.12 -5.78 -23.35
CA ASP A 138 -3.14 -5.25 -24.29
C ASP A 138 -3.60 -5.47 -25.75
N TYR A 139 -3.46 -4.42 -26.55
CA TYR A 139 -3.95 -4.36 -27.93
C TYR A 139 -5.48 -4.43 -28.10
N GLY A 140 -6.22 -4.33 -26.99
CA GLY A 140 -7.68 -4.35 -26.98
C GLY A 140 -8.31 -2.95 -26.94
N GLU A 141 -9.36 -2.78 -26.11
CA GLU A 141 -10.10 -1.52 -25.96
C GLU A 141 -9.20 -0.43 -25.38
N ARG A 142 -9.26 0.79 -25.94
CA ARG A 142 -8.39 1.92 -25.62
C ARG A 142 -9.14 3.13 -25.09
N ASP A 143 -10.31 3.40 -25.67
CA ASP A 143 -10.97 4.71 -25.59
C ASP A 143 -11.48 5.03 -24.19
N THR A 144 -11.90 4.02 -23.44
CA THR A 144 -12.46 4.22 -22.12
C THR A 144 -11.42 4.70 -21.12
N ALA A 145 -10.22 4.10 -21.14
CA ALA A 145 -9.15 4.50 -20.24
C ALA A 145 -8.61 5.90 -20.58
N ILE A 146 -8.46 6.21 -21.86
CA ILE A 146 -8.07 7.56 -22.34
C ILE A 146 -9.12 8.59 -21.91
N TYR A 147 -10.40 8.35 -22.16
CA TYR A 147 -11.49 9.21 -21.73
C TYR A 147 -11.47 9.47 -20.22
N ASN A 148 -11.27 8.41 -19.41
CA ASN A 148 -11.22 8.52 -17.95
C ASN A 148 -10.02 9.35 -17.50
N ALA A 149 -8.87 9.16 -18.12
CA ALA A 149 -7.67 9.94 -17.86
C ALA A 149 -7.87 11.43 -18.15
N GLU A 150 -8.45 11.77 -19.30
CA GLU A 150 -8.79 13.17 -19.65
C GLU A 150 -9.77 13.79 -18.63
N MET A 151 -10.79 13.03 -18.21
CA MET A 151 -11.75 13.49 -17.21
C MET A 151 -11.09 13.78 -15.86
N ILE A 152 -10.20 12.89 -15.41
CA ILE A 152 -9.44 13.05 -14.16
C ILE A 152 -8.49 14.24 -14.25
N ARG A 153 -7.76 14.36 -15.34
CA ARG A 153 -6.86 15.49 -15.58
C ARG A 153 -7.61 16.82 -15.53
N ASN A 154 -8.80 16.88 -16.14
CA ASN A 154 -9.63 18.09 -16.18
C ASN A 154 -10.25 18.46 -14.82
N MET A 155 -10.16 17.61 -13.80
CA MET A 155 -10.56 17.96 -12.44
C MET A 155 -9.61 18.94 -11.75
N GLY A 156 -8.39 19.09 -12.25
CA GLY A 156 -7.35 19.96 -11.67
C GLY A 156 -6.89 19.49 -10.30
N LEU A 157 -6.94 18.19 -10.02
CA LEU A 157 -6.34 17.60 -8.82
C LEU A 157 -4.82 17.50 -9.00
N HIS A 158 -4.09 17.52 -7.87
CA HIS A 158 -2.65 17.23 -7.86
C HIS A 158 -2.33 15.80 -7.43
N THR A 159 -3.37 14.97 -7.35
CA THR A 159 -3.24 13.57 -6.94
C THR A 159 -2.48 12.78 -8.02
N PRO A 160 -1.42 12.03 -7.65
CA PRO A 160 -0.70 11.17 -8.59
C PRO A 160 -1.62 10.12 -9.22
N VAL A 161 -1.28 9.73 -10.44
CA VAL A 161 -2.02 8.74 -11.22
C VAL A 161 -1.11 7.56 -11.55
N VAL A 162 -1.55 6.35 -11.25
CA VAL A 162 -0.94 5.12 -11.75
C VAL A 162 -1.79 4.63 -12.92
N TYR A 163 -1.16 4.43 -14.06
CA TYR A 163 -1.77 3.79 -15.22
C TYR A 163 -1.26 2.36 -15.38
N ALA A 164 -2.15 1.39 -15.26
CA ALA A 164 -1.85 -0.04 -15.32
C ALA A 164 -2.82 -0.77 -16.28
N GLY A 165 -3.09 -0.16 -17.43
CA GLY A 165 -3.98 -0.67 -18.47
C GLY A 165 -3.26 -1.00 -19.76
N ASN A 166 -4.03 -1.06 -20.86
CA ASN A 166 -3.54 -1.40 -22.20
C ASN A 166 -2.25 -0.66 -22.56
N ILE A 167 -1.21 -1.42 -22.90
CA ILE A 167 0.13 -0.90 -23.21
C ILE A 167 0.13 0.13 -24.36
N GLU A 168 -0.79 0.01 -25.31
CA GLU A 168 -0.88 0.93 -26.44
C GLU A 168 -1.33 2.34 -26.05
N ASN A 169 -1.88 2.53 -24.84
CA ASN A 169 -2.30 3.85 -24.36
C ASN A 169 -1.19 4.60 -23.61
N GLN A 170 -0.03 3.98 -23.32
CA GLN A 170 0.99 4.59 -22.48
C GLN A 170 1.51 5.93 -23.00
N ASP A 171 1.67 6.06 -24.31
CA ASP A 171 2.14 7.33 -24.91
C ASP A 171 1.06 8.41 -24.85
N GLU A 172 -0.22 8.05 -25.00
CA GLU A 172 -1.33 8.98 -24.83
C GLU A 172 -1.45 9.44 -23.38
N MET A 173 -1.25 8.53 -22.41
CA MET A 173 -1.22 8.89 -20.99
C MET A 173 -0.14 9.92 -20.65
N LYS A 174 1.05 9.80 -21.25
CA LYS A 174 2.12 10.81 -21.10
C LYS A 174 1.73 12.19 -21.65
N LEU A 175 0.92 12.22 -22.71
CA LEU A 175 0.44 13.49 -23.29
C LEU A 175 -0.66 14.11 -22.45
N ILE A 176 -1.56 13.27 -21.85
CA ILE A 176 -2.65 13.74 -20.98
C ILE A 176 -2.09 14.28 -19.66
N PHE A 177 -1.16 13.55 -19.04
CA PHE A 177 -0.53 13.91 -17.76
C PHE A 177 0.89 14.48 -17.99
N ASP A 178 0.98 15.52 -18.80
CA ASP A 178 2.20 16.25 -19.06
C ASP A 178 2.62 17.15 -17.87
N GLU A 179 3.74 17.86 -18.00
CA GLU A 179 4.26 18.76 -16.97
C GLU A 179 3.24 19.86 -16.59
N GLU A 180 2.38 20.28 -17.52
CA GLU A 180 1.36 21.30 -17.27
C GLU A 180 0.17 20.77 -16.45
N SER A 181 0.00 19.46 -16.38
CA SER A 181 -1.10 18.82 -15.61
C SER A 181 -0.97 19.04 -14.11
N GLY A 182 0.26 19.16 -13.61
CA GLY A 182 0.57 19.18 -12.18
C GLY A 182 0.27 17.86 -11.47
N GLN A 183 -0.02 16.78 -12.22
CA GLN A 183 -0.23 15.43 -11.73
C GLN A 183 0.94 14.53 -12.12
N GLU A 184 1.50 13.84 -11.15
CA GLU A 184 2.55 12.84 -11.40
C GLU A 184 1.93 11.58 -11.99
N LEU A 185 2.54 11.06 -13.07
CA LEU A 185 2.10 9.84 -13.76
C LEU A 185 3.11 8.71 -13.56
N TYR A 186 2.63 7.61 -13.00
CA TYR A 186 3.37 6.34 -12.95
C TYR A 186 2.82 5.39 -14.01
N LEU A 187 3.64 5.00 -14.96
CA LEU A 187 3.30 3.99 -15.97
C LEU A 187 3.83 2.64 -15.54
N VAL A 188 2.96 1.64 -15.59
CA VAL A 188 3.30 0.27 -15.21
C VAL A 188 2.67 -0.72 -16.20
N ASP A 189 3.17 -1.95 -16.20
CA ASP A 189 2.59 -3.02 -16.99
C ASP A 189 1.12 -3.24 -16.64
N ASN A 190 0.34 -3.61 -17.65
CA ASN A 190 -1.09 -3.87 -17.50
C ASN A 190 -1.36 -4.94 -16.42
N VAL A 191 -2.25 -4.63 -15.47
CA VAL A 191 -2.67 -5.57 -14.41
C VAL A 191 -3.48 -6.75 -14.95
N TYR A 192 -4.04 -6.60 -16.17
CA TYR A 192 -4.84 -7.63 -16.86
C TYR A 192 -4.49 -7.66 -18.34
N PRO A 193 -3.24 -8.09 -18.70
CA PRO A 193 -2.71 -7.95 -20.06
C PRO A 193 -3.43 -8.82 -21.09
N LYS A 194 -4.00 -9.95 -20.66
CA LYS A 194 -4.77 -10.90 -21.50
C LYS A 194 -5.96 -11.41 -20.70
N ILE A 195 -6.95 -11.93 -21.41
CA ILE A 195 -8.10 -12.60 -20.77
C ILE A 195 -7.55 -13.72 -19.86
N ASP A 196 -8.10 -13.80 -18.66
CA ASP A 196 -7.74 -14.75 -17.60
C ASP A 196 -6.26 -14.71 -17.16
N THR A 197 -5.58 -13.59 -17.38
CA THR A 197 -4.18 -13.41 -16.95
C THR A 197 -4.05 -12.19 -16.04
N LEU A 198 -3.67 -12.41 -14.78
CA LEU A 198 -3.35 -11.36 -13.83
C LEU A 198 -1.86 -11.03 -13.84
N ASN A 199 -1.52 -9.75 -13.72
CA ASN A 199 -0.16 -9.24 -13.59
C ASN A 199 -0.15 -8.11 -12.56
N VAL A 200 -0.42 -8.42 -11.29
CA VAL A 200 -0.64 -7.40 -10.24
C VAL A 200 0.65 -6.94 -9.56
N GLU A 201 1.71 -7.75 -9.56
CA GLU A 201 2.93 -7.47 -8.79
C GLU A 201 3.68 -6.20 -9.24
N PRO A 202 3.86 -5.90 -10.56
CA PRO A 202 4.47 -4.64 -10.98
C PRO A 202 3.71 -3.42 -10.47
N CYS A 203 2.37 -3.47 -10.53
CA CYS A 203 1.50 -2.39 -10.07
C CYS A 203 1.58 -2.21 -8.53
N ARG A 204 1.69 -3.29 -7.77
CA ARG A 204 1.89 -3.24 -6.31
C ARG A 204 3.15 -2.47 -5.93
N LYS A 205 4.27 -2.74 -6.59
CA LYS A 205 5.54 -2.05 -6.34
C LYS A 205 5.43 -0.55 -6.61
N VAL A 206 4.86 -0.17 -7.74
CA VAL A 206 4.69 1.24 -8.11
C VAL A 206 3.74 1.96 -7.13
N ILE A 207 2.68 1.30 -6.67
CA ILE A 207 1.80 1.86 -5.64
C ILE A 207 2.54 2.08 -4.31
N GLN A 208 3.45 1.17 -3.92
CA GLN A 208 4.28 1.32 -2.72
C GLN A 208 5.28 2.47 -2.86
N GLU A 209 5.92 2.63 -4.03
CA GLU A 209 6.80 3.76 -4.34
C GLU A 209 6.03 5.09 -4.27
N ALA A 210 4.87 5.16 -4.91
CA ALA A 210 3.99 6.34 -4.84
C ALA A 210 3.49 6.63 -3.41
N PHE A 211 3.30 5.62 -2.59
CA PHE A 211 2.98 5.81 -1.17
C PHE A 211 4.14 6.48 -0.43
N GLU A 212 5.36 6.01 -0.62
CA GLU A 212 6.54 6.57 0.04
C GLU A 212 6.68 8.07 -0.26
N ASP A 213 6.52 8.46 -1.53
CA ASP A 213 6.58 9.85 -1.95
C ASP A 213 5.47 10.73 -1.32
N ASN A 214 4.34 10.14 -0.99
CA ASN A 214 3.20 10.88 -0.44
C ASN A 214 3.18 10.89 1.09
N ILE A 215 3.55 9.80 1.76
CA ILE A 215 3.49 9.72 3.22
C ILE A 215 4.43 10.74 3.88
N THR A 216 5.58 10.99 3.30
CA THR A 216 6.55 11.96 3.79
C THR A 216 6.08 13.42 3.66
N LYS A 217 5.07 13.67 2.83
CA LYS A 217 4.42 14.99 2.67
C LYS A 217 3.22 15.16 3.60
N ALA A 218 2.78 14.09 4.27
CA ALA A 218 1.64 14.17 5.20
C ALA A 218 2.03 14.96 6.46
N PRO A 219 1.14 15.82 6.99
CA PRO A 219 1.41 16.58 8.20
C PRO A 219 1.87 15.69 9.36
N GLY A 220 2.97 16.07 9.99
CA GLY A 220 3.59 15.32 11.08
C GLY A 220 4.49 14.16 10.67
N MET A 221 4.59 13.86 9.35
CA MET A 221 5.45 12.80 8.81
C MET A 221 6.70 13.33 8.10
N GLU A 222 6.88 14.65 8.02
CA GLU A 222 7.92 15.30 7.21
C GLU A 222 9.35 14.88 7.58
N HIS A 223 9.55 14.50 8.84
CA HIS A 223 10.87 14.15 9.34
C HIS A 223 11.14 12.64 9.40
N VAL A 224 10.15 11.80 9.10
CA VAL A 224 10.34 10.35 9.22
C VAL A 224 11.40 9.84 8.24
N ARG A 225 11.48 10.47 7.06
CA ARG A 225 12.46 10.09 6.02
C ARG A 225 13.91 10.23 6.48
N ASP A 226 14.20 11.27 7.27
CA ASP A 226 15.56 11.55 7.76
C ASP A 226 16.01 10.55 8.84
N MET A 227 15.10 9.77 9.37
CA MET A 227 15.36 8.82 10.47
C MET A 227 15.55 7.38 9.99
N VAL A 228 15.14 7.04 8.76
CA VAL A 228 15.14 5.67 8.25
C VAL A 228 16.19 5.46 7.16
N ASN A 229 16.69 4.24 7.05
CA ASN A 229 17.73 3.85 6.10
C ASN A 229 17.18 3.22 4.82
N GLY A 230 15.88 2.92 4.77
CA GLY A 230 15.21 2.30 3.64
C GLY A 230 13.90 2.99 3.26
N PRO A 231 13.15 2.43 2.32
CA PRO A 231 11.83 2.94 1.95
C PRO A 231 10.84 2.83 3.10
N ILE A 232 9.88 3.76 3.16
CA ILE A 232 8.75 3.67 4.08
C ILE A 232 7.59 3.06 3.32
N ILE A 233 7.23 1.84 3.65
CA ILE A 233 6.15 1.11 2.97
C ILE A 233 4.86 1.12 3.80
N PRO A 234 3.67 0.99 3.17
CA PRO A 234 2.43 0.82 3.90
C PRO A 234 2.49 -0.40 4.83
N THR A 235 2.08 -0.27 6.09
CA THR A 235 2.06 -1.40 7.04
C THR A 235 1.35 -2.63 6.45
N PRO A 236 0.15 -2.54 5.83
CA PRO A 236 -0.49 -3.72 5.25
C PRO A 236 0.29 -4.31 4.06
N GLY A 237 1.04 -3.47 3.32
CA GLY A 237 1.96 -3.95 2.28
C GLY A 237 3.10 -4.79 2.86
N ALA A 238 3.71 -4.32 3.95
CA ALA A 238 4.76 -5.06 4.67
C ALA A 238 4.25 -6.40 5.22
N VAL A 239 3.04 -6.42 5.78
CA VAL A 239 2.40 -7.65 6.26
C VAL A 239 2.16 -8.62 5.11
N MET A 240 1.76 -8.15 3.94
CA MET A 240 1.62 -8.99 2.75
C MET A 240 2.96 -9.61 2.32
N GLU A 241 4.03 -8.83 2.29
CA GLU A 241 5.37 -9.36 1.95
C GLU A 241 5.83 -10.39 3.01
N CYS A 242 5.60 -10.12 4.29
CA CYS A 242 5.87 -11.10 5.35
C CYS A 242 5.04 -12.38 5.18
N THR A 243 3.77 -12.27 4.79
CA THR A 243 2.90 -13.44 4.53
C THR A 243 3.42 -14.28 3.36
N LYS A 244 3.95 -13.65 2.30
CA LYS A 244 4.61 -14.36 1.19
C LYS A 244 5.85 -15.13 1.66
N LEU A 245 6.69 -14.51 2.50
CA LEU A 245 7.87 -15.19 3.07
C LEU A 245 7.47 -16.36 3.98
N LEU A 246 6.40 -16.22 4.77
CA LEU A 246 5.85 -17.32 5.56
C LEU A 246 5.35 -18.45 4.66
N TYR A 247 4.63 -18.12 3.58
CA TYR A 247 4.17 -19.11 2.61
C TYR A 247 5.34 -19.92 2.02
N ASP A 248 6.45 -19.26 1.69
CA ASP A 248 7.65 -19.93 1.15
C ASP A 248 8.26 -20.93 2.16
N CYS A 249 8.06 -20.70 3.46
CA CYS A 249 8.57 -21.55 4.52
C CYS A 249 7.61 -22.69 4.91
N ILE A 250 6.31 -22.43 4.97
CA ILE A 250 5.33 -23.35 5.58
C ILE A 250 4.17 -23.75 4.64
N GLY A 251 4.10 -23.20 3.42
CA GLY A 251 2.99 -23.38 2.49
C GLY A 251 1.79 -22.49 2.79
N ASP A 252 0.60 -22.90 2.36
CA ASP A 252 -0.64 -22.15 2.49
C ASP A 252 -0.83 -21.57 3.89
N CYS A 253 -0.98 -20.26 3.96
CA CYS A 253 -1.11 -19.56 5.24
C CYS A 253 -2.08 -18.37 5.15
N MET A 254 -2.60 -18.00 6.31
CA MET A 254 -3.39 -16.80 6.53
C MET A 254 -2.82 -16.04 7.73
N VAL A 255 -2.61 -14.75 7.56
CA VAL A 255 -2.17 -13.83 8.61
C VAL A 255 -3.29 -12.84 8.89
N ILE A 256 -3.61 -12.65 10.15
CA ILE A 256 -4.59 -11.67 10.62
C ILE A 256 -3.81 -10.58 11.37
N ASP A 257 -3.86 -9.37 10.85
CA ASP A 257 -3.28 -8.18 11.47
C ASP A 257 -4.38 -7.35 12.11
N VAL A 258 -4.37 -7.31 13.43
CA VAL A 258 -5.39 -6.59 14.23
C VAL A 258 -4.78 -5.30 14.74
N GLY A 259 -5.08 -4.21 14.06
CA GLY A 259 -4.65 -2.86 14.44
C GLY A 259 -5.63 -2.15 15.36
N GLY A 260 -5.28 -0.92 15.76
CA GLY A 260 -6.16 -0.08 16.56
C GLY A 260 -7.43 0.33 15.82
N ALA A 261 -7.33 0.64 14.53
CA ALA A 261 -8.43 1.14 13.69
C ALA A 261 -9.05 0.07 12.80
N THR A 262 -8.28 -0.88 12.27
CA THR A 262 -8.70 -1.86 11.26
C THR A 262 -8.23 -3.26 11.63
N THR A 263 -8.88 -4.26 11.06
CA THR A 263 -8.36 -5.64 11.01
C THR A 263 -8.14 -6.02 9.55
N ASP A 264 -6.94 -6.47 9.25
CA ASP A 264 -6.52 -6.92 7.92
C ASP A 264 -6.34 -8.43 7.91
N VAL A 265 -6.82 -9.08 6.84
CA VAL A 265 -6.64 -10.50 6.60
C VAL A 265 -5.82 -10.68 5.32
N HIS A 266 -4.65 -11.26 5.46
CA HIS A 266 -3.75 -11.59 4.38
C HIS A 266 -3.71 -13.10 4.19
N ALA A 267 -3.85 -13.57 2.95
CA ALA A 267 -3.77 -14.98 2.63
C ALA A 267 -2.86 -15.20 1.44
N VAL A 268 -1.98 -16.19 1.55
CA VAL A 268 -1.20 -16.70 0.41
C VAL A 268 -1.49 -18.20 0.32
N THR A 269 -2.22 -18.57 -0.72
CA THR A 269 -2.74 -19.94 -0.87
C THR A 269 -2.77 -20.36 -2.33
N GLU A 270 -2.57 -21.65 -2.58
CA GLU A 270 -2.88 -22.26 -3.88
C GLU A 270 -4.36 -22.66 -3.91
N ASP A 271 -5.03 -22.34 -5.01
CA ASP A 271 -6.41 -22.77 -5.19
C ASP A 271 -6.46 -24.30 -5.40
N SER A 272 -7.31 -24.98 -4.64
CA SER A 272 -7.57 -26.41 -4.92
C SER A 272 -8.28 -26.58 -6.27
N ASP A 273 -8.14 -27.75 -6.91
CA ASP A 273 -8.84 -28.07 -8.16
C ASP A 273 -10.37 -27.83 -8.08
N ALA A 274 -10.96 -28.03 -6.90
CA ALA A 274 -12.38 -27.82 -6.66
C ALA A 274 -12.73 -26.33 -6.69
N VAL A 275 -11.91 -25.49 -6.09
CA VAL A 275 -12.08 -24.02 -6.08
C VAL A 275 -11.80 -23.47 -7.47
N ALA A 276 -10.70 -23.86 -8.10
CA ALA A 276 -10.33 -23.40 -9.45
C ALA A 276 -11.42 -23.65 -10.51
N ARG A 277 -12.19 -24.73 -10.36
CA ARG A 277 -13.31 -25.05 -11.28
C ARG A 277 -14.54 -24.17 -11.14
N ILE A 278 -14.72 -23.50 -10.02
CA ILE A 278 -15.89 -22.64 -9.75
C ILE A 278 -15.56 -21.16 -9.81
N LEU A 279 -14.29 -20.78 -9.91
CA LEU A 279 -13.87 -19.41 -10.08
C LEU A 279 -14.38 -18.86 -11.42
N THR A 280 -15.04 -17.71 -11.37
CA THR A 280 -15.53 -16.99 -12.54
C THR A 280 -14.47 -16.08 -13.18
N ALA A 281 -13.40 -15.79 -12.45
CA ALA A 281 -12.25 -15.00 -12.90
C ALA A 281 -11.01 -15.41 -12.08
N PRO A 282 -9.80 -15.27 -12.64
CA PRO A 282 -8.58 -15.57 -11.90
C PRO A 282 -8.45 -14.68 -10.65
N GLU A 283 -7.82 -15.22 -9.62
CA GLU A 283 -7.47 -14.50 -8.41
C GLU A 283 -5.95 -14.56 -8.17
N PRO A 284 -5.34 -13.51 -7.60
CA PRO A 284 -3.93 -13.57 -7.27
C PRO A 284 -3.71 -14.56 -6.12
N LYS A 285 -2.55 -15.22 -6.11
CA LYS A 285 -2.16 -16.14 -5.03
C LYS A 285 -2.12 -15.43 -3.67
N ALA A 286 -1.59 -14.21 -3.64
CA ALA A 286 -1.54 -13.36 -2.47
C ALA A 286 -2.72 -12.39 -2.47
N LYS A 287 -3.61 -12.50 -1.48
CA LYS A 287 -4.88 -11.76 -1.35
C LYS A 287 -4.94 -11.03 -0.04
N ARG A 288 -5.57 -9.84 -0.02
CA ARG A 288 -5.86 -9.07 1.20
C ARG A 288 -7.30 -8.61 1.23
N THR A 289 -7.91 -8.67 2.41
CA THR A 289 -9.13 -7.96 2.74
C THR A 289 -8.91 -7.09 3.97
N VAL A 290 -9.66 -6.01 4.09
CA VAL A 290 -9.60 -5.09 5.22
C VAL A 290 -11.01 -4.81 5.73
N GLU A 291 -11.18 -4.88 7.05
CA GLU A 291 -12.41 -4.53 7.75
C GLU A 291 -12.17 -3.28 8.59
N GLY A 292 -12.77 -2.17 8.16
CA GLY A 292 -12.53 -0.84 8.73
C GLY A 292 -13.10 -0.63 10.13
N ASP A 293 -14.07 -1.45 10.53
CA ASP A 293 -14.80 -1.29 11.81
C ASP A 293 -14.41 -2.33 12.87
N LEU A 294 -13.38 -3.12 12.62
CA LEU A 294 -12.93 -4.20 13.52
C LEU A 294 -11.59 -3.92 14.19
N GLY A 295 -11.26 -2.67 14.45
CA GLY A 295 -10.09 -2.31 15.25
C GLY A 295 -10.33 -2.55 16.76
N VAL A 296 -9.23 -2.71 17.53
CA VAL A 296 -9.29 -2.96 18.98
C VAL A 296 -9.24 -1.68 19.81
N TYR A 297 -9.04 -0.54 19.19
CA TYR A 297 -9.02 0.78 19.83
C TYR A 297 -10.17 1.63 19.27
N VAL A 298 -11.33 1.55 19.93
CA VAL A 298 -12.55 2.31 19.56
C VAL A 298 -12.80 3.38 20.61
#